data_b4160bb1b61cdfc4e331bd371be1a951
#
_entry.id   b4160bb1b61cdfc4e331bd371be1a951
#
_cell.length_a   1.000
_cell.length_b   1.000
_cell.length_c   1.000
_cell.angle_alpha   90.00
_cell.angle_beta   90.00
_cell.angle_gamma   90.00
#
_symmetry.space_group_name_H-M   'P 1'
#
loop_
_entity.id
_entity.type
_entity.pdbx_description
1 polymer ?
#
loop_
_entity_poly.entity_id
_entity_poly.type
_entity_poly.pdbx_seq_one_letter_code
_entity_poly.pdbx_strand_id
1 'polypeptide(L)'
;MGIHEIYIRIWTVAFVGCMVLADAASAEESARDGVIRKSGNLRVPDHDAGDVAFLMRQPWNQKNNHRKSYYPAIFIFGDSLSDVGNNNNLITTAKATRLPYGRDFPGAKPTGRFSNGLIGPDFLAEYVGLPTPPPYLSAGNNILQGVCFASASSGILNSSGNVFGEHLPLAKQVTYFANVRQALQAMLGEKGTKNLLGKSLFYFNVGSNDYVTNYFLTNGQVPSLLQTQYTPSQFEDLLLSNLVLRIEELYAMGARKMAVVGLSVLGCLPAQRLIRKGSPTTCVESINEIVRSYNIALLNRIHSLQAAHPDAVFTYLDTYRFIDSVIRQPSAYGFENVLAGCCGSGRFHGLPTCSIPGLYKVCEDASKYLFWDFVHPTSKIDKLVIAKFWTGSYPDAIPYNLRELALVP
;
A
#
# COMPACT_ATOMS: atom_id res chain seq x y z
N MET A 1 -30.26 -5.07 18.45
CA MET A 1 -28.81 -4.79 18.41
C MET A 1 -28.12 -6.13 18.53
N GLY A 2 -27.51 -6.59 17.46
CA GLY A 2 -26.87 -7.91 17.42
C GLY A 2 -25.52 -7.90 18.15
N ILE A 3 -25.11 -9.05 18.65
CA ILE A 3 -23.82 -9.29 19.34
C ILE A 3 -22.64 -8.73 18.51
N HIS A 4 -22.76 -8.72 17.19
CA HIS A 4 -21.79 -8.19 16.23
C HIS A 4 -21.60 -6.66 16.31
N GLU A 5 -22.69 -5.88 16.54
CA GLU A 5 -22.58 -4.43 16.75
C GLU A 5 -21.96 -4.08 18.11
N ILE A 6 -22.16 -4.92 19.12
CA ILE A 6 -21.55 -4.76 20.46
C ILE A 6 -20.05 -5.03 20.38
N TYR A 7 -19.61 -6.06 19.66
CA TYR A 7 -18.17 -6.35 19.43
C TYR A 7 -17.47 -5.23 18.67
N ILE A 8 -18.09 -4.71 17.59
CA ILE A 8 -17.53 -3.58 16.82
C ILE A 8 -17.38 -2.34 17.72
N ARG A 9 -18.35 -2.05 18.58
CA ARG A 9 -18.31 -0.93 19.51
C ARG A 9 -17.27 -1.14 20.62
N ILE A 10 -17.12 -2.34 21.15
CA ILE A 10 -16.14 -2.67 22.20
C ILE A 10 -14.71 -2.57 21.64
N TRP A 11 -14.45 -3.08 20.43
CA TRP A 11 -13.12 -3.01 19.82
C TRP A 11 -12.77 -1.61 19.31
N THR A 12 -13.72 -0.88 18.75
CA THR A 12 -13.52 0.53 18.38
C THR A 12 -13.28 1.38 19.62
N VAL A 13 -14.02 1.15 20.69
CA VAL A 13 -13.85 1.83 22.00
C VAL A 13 -12.55 1.39 22.67
N ALA A 14 -12.12 0.13 22.59
CA ALA A 14 -10.84 -0.33 23.15
C ALA A 14 -9.63 0.24 22.36
N PHE A 15 -9.71 0.26 21.02
CA PHE A 15 -8.67 0.85 20.18
C PHE A 15 -8.63 2.39 20.31
N VAL A 16 -9.79 3.03 20.30
CA VAL A 16 -9.95 4.48 20.55
C VAL A 16 -9.66 4.80 22.02
N GLY A 17 -10.10 3.97 22.97
CA GLY A 17 -9.84 4.13 24.40
C GLY A 17 -8.36 4.01 24.77
N CYS A 18 -7.63 3.10 24.13
CA CYS A 18 -6.17 2.98 24.30
C CYS A 18 -5.42 4.22 23.76
N MET A 19 -5.95 4.85 22.69
CA MET A 19 -5.40 6.09 22.13
C MET A 19 -5.81 7.33 22.95
N VAL A 20 -7.03 7.39 23.48
CA VAL A 20 -7.54 8.53 24.26
C VAL A 20 -6.95 8.57 25.67
N LEU A 21 -6.66 7.42 26.30
CA LEU A 21 -5.94 7.38 27.59
C LEU A 21 -4.48 7.84 27.47
N ALA A 22 -3.89 7.75 26.27
CA ALA A 22 -2.57 8.32 26.00
C ALA A 22 -2.58 9.88 25.95
N ASP A 23 -3.69 10.48 25.51
CA ASP A 23 -3.85 11.95 25.46
C ASP A 23 -4.09 12.57 26.86
N ALA A 24 -4.79 11.86 27.76
CA ALA A 24 -5.09 12.37 29.12
C ALA A 24 -3.87 12.39 30.06
N ALA A 25 -2.86 11.53 29.80
CA ALA A 25 -1.65 11.44 30.62
C ALA A 25 -0.56 12.49 30.26
N SER A 26 -0.78 13.32 29.23
CA SER A 26 0.26 14.19 28.66
C SER A 26 0.22 15.66 29.10
N ALA A 27 -0.63 16.01 30.06
CA ALA A 27 -0.76 17.42 30.53
C ALA A 27 0.29 17.87 31.54
N GLU A 28 1.15 16.99 32.06
CA GLU A 28 2.00 17.30 33.18
C GLU A 28 3.52 17.28 32.99
N GLU A 29 4.05 17.04 31.77
CA GLU A 29 5.52 17.00 31.63
C GLU A 29 6.04 17.76 30.40
N SER A 30 6.12 19.11 30.57
CA SER A 30 6.84 19.98 29.62
C SER A 30 7.89 20.79 30.43
N ALA A 31 9.09 20.26 30.52
CA ALA A 31 10.34 21.05 30.65
C ALA A 31 11.56 20.13 30.74
N ARG A 32 12.42 20.12 29.72
CA ARG A 32 13.89 20.20 29.82
C ARG A 32 14.59 19.89 28.50
N ASP A 33 15.24 20.91 28.04
CA ASP A 33 16.59 21.05 27.46
C ASP A 33 17.09 20.20 26.28
N GLY A 34 17.47 21.01 25.31
CA GLY A 34 18.11 20.71 24.06
C GLY A 34 19.61 20.44 24.12
N VAL A 35 20.10 19.82 23.09
CA VAL A 35 21.46 20.03 22.51
C VAL A 35 21.41 19.75 21.01
N ILE A 36 21.82 20.75 20.22
CA ILE A 36 21.93 20.72 18.78
C ILE A 36 23.27 20.11 18.37
N ARG A 37 23.28 19.13 17.47
CA ARG A 37 24.45 18.83 16.63
C ARG A 37 24.10 18.87 15.14
N LYS A 38 24.78 19.75 14.43
CA LYS A 38 24.72 19.92 12.97
C LYS A 38 25.41 18.73 12.28
N SER A 39 24.78 18.16 11.26
CA SER A 39 25.44 17.33 10.28
C SER A 39 25.07 17.77 8.87
N GLY A 40 26.05 17.70 7.98
CA GLY A 40 26.19 18.47 6.76
C GLY A 40 25.18 18.14 5.63
N ASN A 41 24.97 19.16 4.82
CA ASN A 41 24.17 19.16 3.60
C ASN A 41 24.85 18.37 2.48
N LEU A 42 24.23 17.26 2.06
CA LEU A 42 24.41 16.71 0.71
C LEU A 42 23.33 17.30 -0.20
N ARG A 43 23.74 18.11 -1.17
CA ARG A 43 22.84 18.61 -2.22
C ARG A 43 22.49 17.47 -3.18
N VAL A 44 21.19 17.20 -3.34
CA VAL A 44 20.61 16.34 -4.38
C VAL A 44 20.21 17.24 -5.55
N PRO A 45 20.48 16.89 -6.82
CA PRO A 45 20.14 17.72 -7.98
C PRO A 45 18.63 17.85 -8.18
N ASP A 46 18.17 19.08 -8.44
CA ASP A 46 16.78 19.43 -8.79
C ASP A 46 16.49 19.06 -10.26
N HIS A 47 15.75 17.96 -10.50
CA HIS A 47 15.27 17.60 -11.84
C HIS A 47 13.83 17.07 -11.93
N ASP A 48 12.99 17.12 -10.88
CA ASP A 48 11.67 16.42 -10.89
C ASP A 48 10.42 17.27 -11.13
N ALA A 49 10.47 18.60 -11.11
CA ALA A 49 9.26 19.44 -11.20
C ALA A 49 8.63 19.50 -12.62
N GLY A 50 9.42 19.26 -13.68
CA GLY A 50 8.95 19.33 -15.08
C GLY A 50 8.07 18.15 -15.49
N ASP A 51 8.36 16.97 -15.00
CA ASP A 51 7.65 15.73 -15.34
C ASP A 51 6.24 15.64 -14.76
N VAL A 52 6.02 16.22 -13.57
CA VAL A 52 4.74 16.17 -12.86
C VAL A 52 3.63 16.92 -13.61
N ALA A 53 3.93 18.07 -14.22
CA ALA A 53 2.97 18.86 -14.99
C ALA A 53 2.50 18.12 -16.26
N PHE A 54 3.36 17.30 -16.86
CA PHE A 54 3.02 16.43 -17.99
C PHE A 54 2.12 15.27 -17.55
N LEU A 55 2.42 14.63 -16.42
CA LEU A 55 1.66 13.49 -15.88
C LEU A 55 0.24 13.89 -15.43
N MET A 56 0.05 15.12 -14.94
CA MET A 56 -1.26 15.63 -14.54
C MET A 56 -2.19 15.97 -15.70
N ARG A 57 -1.66 16.23 -16.90
CA ARG A 57 -2.42 16.69 -18.08
C ARG A 57 -3.03 15.60 -18.93
N GLN A 58 -2.80 14.31 -18.62
CA GLN A 58 -3.42 13.22 -19.35
C GLN A 58 -4.90 13.10 -18.93
N PRO A 59 -5.88 13.40 -19.83
CA PRO A 59 -7.28 13.24 -19.49
C PRO A 59 -7.64 11.76 -19.35
N TRP A 60 -8.45 11.44 -18.34
CA TRP A 60 -9.07 10.13 -18.24
C TRP A 60 -9.98 9.90 -19.46
N ASN A 61 -9.60 8.98 -20.32
CA ASN A 61 -10.36 8.66 -21.52
C ASN A 61 -10.68 7.17 -21.58
N GLN A 62 -11.88 6.79 -21.11
CA GLN A 62 -12.42 5.42 -21.18
C GLN A 62 -12.68 4.92 -22.63
N LYS A 63 -12.37 5.69 -23.68
CA LYS A 63 -12.80 5.43 -25.05
C LYS A 63 -11.71 4.94 -26.01
N ASN A 64 -10.64 4.31 -25.57
CA ASN A 64 -9.65 3.75 -26.52
C ASN A 64 -9.66 2.22 -26.53
N ASN A 65 -10.68 1.63 -27.18
CA ASN A 65 -10.87 0.20 -27.38
C ASN A 65 -9.93 -0.46 -28.41
N HIS A 66 -8.84 0.17 -28.85
CA HIS A 66 -7.97 -0.38 -29.91
C HIS A 66 -6.46 -0.29 -29.64
N ARG A 67 -6.00 0.11 -28.46
CA ARG A 67 -4.58 0.00 -28.13
C ARG A 67 -4.29 -1.41 -27.64
N LYS A 68 -3.31 -2.09 -28.25
CA LYS A 68 -2.77 -3.35 -27.74
C LYS A 68 -2.27 -3.14 -26.31
N SER A 69 -2.76 -3.94 -25.36
CA SER A 69 -2.33 -3.88 -23.98
C SER A 69 -0.83 -4.21 -23.84
N TYR A 70 -0.18 -3.55 -22.88
CA TYR A 70 1.25 -3.80 -22.61
C TYR A 70 1.50 -5.18 -22.00
N TYR A 71 0.58 -5.66 -21.16
CA TYR A 71 0.58 -7.00 -20.59
C TYR A 71 -0.71 -7.70 -20.94
N PRO A 72 -0.72 -9.04 -21.10
CA PRO A 72 -1.97 -9.77 -21.35
C PRO A 72 -2.86 -9.85 -20.10
N ALA A 73 -2.26 -9.84 -18.89
CA ALA A 73 -2.97 -9.87 -17.63
C ALA A 73 -2.16 -9.21 -16.50
N ILE A 74 -2.83 -8.80 -15.41
CA ILE A 74 -2.23 -8.27 -14.20
C ILE A 74 -2.72 -9.07 -13.01
N PHE A 75 -1.80 -9.69 -12.25
CA PHE A 75 -2.08 -10.39 -11.01
C PHE A 75 -1.56 -9.56 -9.83
N ILE A 76 -2.45 -9.13 -8.94
CA ILE A 76 -2.16 -8.17 -7.87
C ILE A 76 -2.22 -8.86 -6.51
N PHE A 77 -1.13 -8.73 -5.75
CA PHE A 77 -0.98 -9.23 -4.38
C PHE A 77 -0.72 -8.05 -3.45
N GLY A 78 -1.38 -8.03 -2.30
CA GLY A 78 -1.17 -6.88 -1.42
C GLY A 78 -2.16 -6.76 -0.26
N ASP A 79 -2.20 -5.55 0.24
CA ASP A 79 -3.05 -5.15 1.36
C ASP A 79 -4.14 -4.14 0.93
N SER A 80 -4.58 -3.28 1.87
CA SER A 80 -5.61 -2.25 1.62
C SER A 80 -5.23 -1.22 0.55
N LEU A 81 -3.93 -1.02 0.28
CA LEU A 81 -3.46 -0.12 -0.79
C LEU A 81 -3.79 -0.66 -2.19
N SER A 82 -4.09 -1.96 -2.26
CA SER A 82 -4.37 -2.66 -3.52
C SER A 82 -5.70 -3.42 -3.53
N ASP A 83 -6.46 -3.48 -2.43
CA ASP A 83 -7.73 -4.18 -2.34
C ASP A 83 -8.83 -3.47 -3.15
N VAL A 84 -9.26 -4.06 -4.25
CA VAL A 84 -10.34 -3.55 -5.09
C VAL A 84 -11.74 -4.03 -4.64
N GLY A 85 -11.84 -4.74 -3.50
CA GLY A 85 -13.11 -5.15 -2.91
C GLY A 85 -13.16 -6.58 -2.36
N ASN A 86 -12.05 -7.29 -2.17
CA ASN A 86 -12.04 -8.62 -1.55
C ASN A 86 -12.62 -8.59 -0.14
N ASN A 87 -12.25 -7.59 0.68
CA ASN A 87 -12.73 -7.47 2.05
C ASN A 87 -14.25 -7.24 2.16
N ASN A 88 -14.93 -6.86 1.08
CA ASN A 88 -16.40 -6.75 1.09
C ASN A 88 -17.07 -8.09 1.42
N ASN A 89 -16.43 -9.21 1.06
CA ASN A 89 -16.93 -10.57 1.20
C ASN A 89 -16.41 -11.31 2.45
N LEU A 90 -15.65 -10.66 3.33
CA LEU A 90 -15.05 -11.24 4.53
C LEU A 90 -15.76 -10.75 5.80
N ILE A 91 -15.66 -11.53 6.89
CA ILE A 91 -16.09 -11.13 8.23
C ILE A 91 -14.95 -10.37 8.90
N THR A 92 -14.92 -9.06 8.67
CA THR A 92 -13.83 -8.20 9.11
C THR A 92 -14.34 -6.78 9.44
N THR A 93 -13.61 -6.07 10.29
CA THR A 93 -13.81 -4.63 10.53
C THR A 93 -13.04 -3.76 9.54
N ALA A 94 -12.04 -4.32 8.84
CA ALA A 94 -11.29 -3.64 7.79
C ALA A 94 -12.13 -3.55 6.51
N LYS A 95 -13.07 -2.59 6.44
CA LYS A 95 -13.98 -2.36 5.32
C LYS A 95 -14.07 -0.89 4.92
N ALA A 96 -14.08 -0.66 3.61
CA ALA A 96 -14.31 0.66 3.01
C ALA A 96 -15.59 0.65 2.15
N THR A 97 -16.69 0.08 2.72
CA THR A 97 -18.00 -0.11 2.05
C THR A 97 -19.02 0.95 2.44
N ARG A 98 -18.60 2.04 3.06
CA ARG A 98 -19.44 3.16 3.51
C ARG A 98 -18.82 4.49 3.15
N LEU A 99 -19.65 5.47 2.82
CA LEU A 99 -19.15 6.85 2.70
C LEU A 99 -18.51 7.28 4.03
N PRO A 100 -17.46 8.11 3.94
CA PRO A 100 -17.01 8.89 2.79
C PRO A 100 -15.98 8.20 1.89
N TYR A 101 -15.60 6.92 2.14
CA TYR A 101 -14.78 6.16 1.17
C TYR A 101 -15.47 6.15 -0.19
N GLY A 102 -14.70 6.34 -1.27
CA GLY A 102 -15.22 6.35 -2.63
C GLY A 102 -16.09 7.57 -2.99
N ARG A 103 -16.06 8.66 -2.20
CA ARG A 103 -16.84 9.87 -2.51
C ARG A 103 -16.48 10.49 -3.87
N ASP A 104 -15.22 10.35 -4.29
CA ASP A 104 -14.69 10.85 -5.57
C ASP A 104 -14.52 9.71 -6.60
N PHE A 105 -14.99 8.50 -6.29
CA PHE A 105 -15.05 7.39 -7.24
C PHE A 105 -16.15 7.65 -8.27
N PRO A 106 -16.03 7.19 -9.53
CA PRO A 106 -17.11 7.31 -10.51
C PRO A 106 -18.46 6.84 -9.97
N GLY A 107 -19.43 7.76 -9.93
CA GLY A 107 -20.75 7.53 -9.32
C GLY A 107 -20.80 7.76 -7.80
N ALA A 108 -19.74 8.32 -7.19
CA ALA A 108 -19.67 8.70 -5.77
C ALA A 108 -20.12 7.58 -4.83
N LYS A 109 -19.57 6.38 -5.00
CA LYS A 109 -19.98 5.17 -4.26
C LYS A 109 -18.81 4.45 -3.61
N PRO A 110 -18.97 3.93 -2.40
CA PRO A 110 -17.95 3.09 -1.75
C PRO A 110 -17.90 1.71 -2.43
N THR A 111 -16.70 1.29 -2.80
CA THR A 111 -16.47 0.05 -3.55
C THR A 111 -15.65 -0.98 -2.78
N GLY A 112 -15.21 -0.64 -1.56
CA GLY A 112 -14.25 -1.41 -0.78
C GLY A 112 -12.81 -0.92 -0.92
N ARG A 113 -12.56 0.09 -1.77
CA ARG A 113 -11.25 0.75 -1.88
C ARG A 113 -11.02 1.70 -0.72
N PHE A 114 -9.88 1.61 -0.08
CA PHE A 114 -9.52 2.42 1.08
C PHE A 114 -8.97 3.79 0.66
N SER A 115 -9.78 4.55 -0.06
CA SER A 115 -9.41 5.89 -0.54
C SER A 115 -10.68 6.73 -0.79
N ASN A 116 -10.51 8.02 -1.09
CA ASN A 116 -11.61 8.86 -1.57
C ASN A 116 -12.11 8.46 -2.97
N GLY A 117 -11.30 7.75 -3.78
CA GLY A 117 -11.63 7.40 -5.16
C GLY A 117 -10.93 6.15 -5.67
N LEU A 118 -10.31 6.26 -6.85
CA LEU A 118 -9.48 5.21 -7.45
C LEU A 118 -8.19 5.00 -6.65
N ILE A 119 -7.65 3.78 -6.69
CA ILE A 119 -6.41 3.36 -6.03
C ILE A 119 -5.37 2.86 -7.04
N GLY A 120 -4.18 2.55 -6.58
CA GLY A 120 -3.06 2.10 -7.42
C GLY A 120 -3.42 1.09 -8.51
N PRO A 121 -4.09 -0.04 -8.21
CA PRO A 121 -4.55 -1.01 -9.20
C PRO A 121 -5.40 -0.46 -10.35
N ASP A 122 -6.25 0.53 -10.08
CA ASP A 122 -7.10 1.14 -11.11
C ASP A 122 -6.25 1.93 -12.11
N PHE A 123 -5.32 2.75 -11.61
CA PHE A 123 -4.41 3.53 -12.44
C PHE A 123 -3.41 2.64 -13.18
N LEU A 124 -2.92 1.57 -12.54
CA LEU A 124 -2.06 0.58 -13.20
C LEU A 124 -2.76 -0.07 -14.39
N ALA A 125 -4.01 -0.51 -14.20
CA ALA A 125 -4.82 -1.10 -15.26
C ALA A 125 -5.04 -0.12 -16.44
N GLU A 126 -5.29 1.17 -16.13
CA GLU A 126 -5.41 2.24 -17.13
C GLU A 126 -4.12 2.38 -17.96
N TYR A 127 -2.95 2.44 -17.32
CA TYR A 127 -1.66 2.55 -18.02
C TYR A 127 -1.35 1.31 -18.86
N VAL A 128 -1.68 0.13 -18.36
CA VAL A 128 -1.49 -1.14 -19.09
C VAL A 128 -2.45 -1.27 -20.27
N GLY A 129 -3.60 -0.61 -20.25
CA GLY A 129 -4.66 -0.72 -21.26
C GLY A 129 -5.56 -1.94 -21.02
N LEU A 130 -5.78 -2.31 -19.76
CA LEU A 130 -6.67 -3.38 -19.32
C LEU A 130 -7.77 -2.84 -18.39
N PRO A 131 -8.90 -3.56 -18.23
CA PRO A 131 -9.80 -3.28 -17.10
C PRO A 131 -9.10 -3.55 -15.77
N THR A 132 -9.54 -2.86 -14.70
CA THR A 132 -9.08 -3.18 -13.34
C THR A 132 -9.33 -4.65 -13.03
N PRO A 133 -8.32 -5.43 -12.60
CA PRO A 133 -8.51 -6.84 -12.25
C PRO A 133 -9.58 -7.00 -11.17
N PRO A 134 -10.56 -7.90 -11.35
CA PRO A 134 -11.62 -8.10 -10.36
C PRO A 134 -11.06 -8.66 -9.05
N PRO A 135 -11.70 -8.38 -7.89
CA PRO A 135 -11.33 -9.01 -6.64
C PRO A 135 -11.61 -10.53 -6.70
N TYR A 136 -10.65 -11.35 -6.29
CA TYR A 136 -10.69 -12.81 -6.39
C TYR A 136 -11.99 -13.43 -5.86
N LEU A 137 -12.46 -12.95 -4.69
CA LEU A 137 -13.64 -13.52 -4.03
C LEU A 137 -14.96 -13.26 -4.80
N SER A 138 -14.94 -12.45 -5.84
CA SER A 138 -16.09 -12.20 -6.71
C SER A 138 -15.74 -12.19 -8.20
N ALA A 139 -14.54 -12.67 -8.58
CA ALA A 139 -14.08 -12.67 -9.97
C ALA A 139 -14.85 -13.63 -10.88
N GLY A 140 -15.34 -14.75 -10.32
CA GLY A 140 -15.97 -15.80 -11.12
C GLY A 140 -15.02 -16.30 -12.23
N ASN A 141 -15.53 -16.34 -13.47
CA ASN A 141 -14.75 -16.74 -14.65
C ASN A 141 -14.01 -15.57 -15.33
N ASN A 142 -14.09 -14.35 -14.79
CA ASN A 142 -13.41 -13.17 -15.36
C ASN A 142 -11.96 -13.10 -14.88
N ILE A 143 -11.13 -14.05 -15.32
CA ILE A 143 -9.75 -14.24 -14.85
C ILE A 143 -8.68 -14.10 -15.94
N LEU A 144 -9.09 -14.03 -17.22
CA LEU A 144 -8.15 -14.06 -18.36
C LEU A 144 -7.24 -12.84 -18.44
N GLN A 145 -7.71 -11.67 -17.94
CA GLN A 145 -6.94 -10.43 -17.92
C GLN A 145 -6.33 -10.12 -16.55
N GLY A 146 -6.36 -11.11 -15.64
CA GLY A 146 -5.81 -11.01 -14.31
C GLY A 146 -6.84 -10.94 -13.19
N VAL A 147 -6.35 -10.98 -11.97
CA VAL A 147 -7.14 -11.03 -10.72
C VAL A 147 -6.41 -10.23 -9.63
N CYS A 148 -7.14 -9.53 -8.81
CA CYS A 148 -6.64 -8.91 -7.60
C CYS A 148 -6.90 -9.81 -6.38
N PHE A 149 -5.82 -10.30 -5.74
CA PHE A 149 -5.86 -11.09 -4.52
C PHE A 149 -5.68 -10.25 -3.26
N ALA A 150 -5.30 -8.98 -3.42
CA ALA A 150 -5.04 -8.07 -2.32
C ALA A 150 -6.24 -7.98 -1.36
N SER A 151 -5.95 -7.89 -0.08
CA SER A 151 -6.96 -7.86 0.98
C SER A 151 -6.55 -6.90 2.08
N ALA A 152 -7.44 -6.03 2.48
CA ALA A 152 -7.16 -5.04 3.52
C ALA A 152 -6.76 -5.72 4.83
N SER A 153 -5.89 -5.06 5.58
CA SER A 153 -5.21 -5.52 6.79
C SER A 153 -4.19 -6.66 6.61
N SER A 154 -4.09 -7.25 5.42
CA SER A 154 -3.13 -8.33 5.16
C SER A 154 -1.69 -7.85 5.25
N GLY A 155 -0.82 -8.77 5.67
CA GLY A 155 0.63 -8.62 5.63
C GLY A 155 1.32 -9.79 4.94
N ILE A 156 2.63 -9.74 4.98
CA ILE A 156 3.50 -10.84 4.57
C ILE A 156 3.31 -12.03 5.53
N LEU A 157 3.24 -11.74 6.84
CA LEU A 157 2.98 -12.74 7.87
C LEU A 157 1.49 -13.03 8.01
N ASN A 158 1.16 -14.28 8.29
CA ASN A 158 -0.23 -14.71 8.52
C ASN A 158 -0.88 -14.05 9.74
N SER A 159 -0.09 -13.59 10.70
CA SER A 159 -0.56 -12.92 11.92
C SER A 159 -0.90 -11.46 11.74
N SER A 160 -0.40 -10.82 10.66
CA SER A 160 -0.61 -9.39 10.43
C SER A 160 -2.08 -9.13 10.12
N GLY A 161 -2.67 -8.17 10.84
CA GLY A 161 -4.06 -7.77 10.63
C GLY A 161 -5.10 -8.62 11.35
N ASN A 162 -4.74 -9.67 12.09
CA ASN A 162 -5.67 -10.53 12.83
C ASN A 162 -6.63 -9.75 13.75
N VAL A 163 -6.21 -8.60 14.26
CA VAL A 163 -7.04 -7.72 15.12
C VAL A 163 -8.28 -7.18 14.41
N PHE A 164 -8.32 -7.19 13.09
CA PHE A 164 -9.46 -6.71 12.29
C PHE A 164 -10.43 -7.82 11.90
N GLY A 165 -10.12 -9.09 12.15
CA GLY A 165 -10.91 -10.26 11.75
C GLY A 165 -10.37 -10.95 10.50
N GLU A 166 -11.28 -11.49 9.67
CA GLU A 166 -10.87 -12.19 8.44
C GLU A 166 -10.15 -11.30 7.46
N HIS A 167 -9.10 -11.84 6.85
CA HIS A 167 -8.32 -11.23 5.77
C HIS A 167 -7.62 -12.32 4.96
N LEU A 168 -6.95 -11.97 3.87
CA LEU A 168 -6.21 -12.87 3.01
C LEU A 168 -4.70 -12.60 3.13
N PRO A 169 -3.97 -13.22 4.09
CA PRO A 169 -2.52 -13.06 4.18
C PRO A 169 -1.83 -13.45 2.88
N LEU A 170 -0.62 -12.94 2.62
CA LEU A 170 0.09 -13.16 1.36
C LEU A 170 0.17 -14.65 0.97
N ALA A 171 0.42 -15.54 1.92
CA ALA A 171 0.44 -16.99 1.66
C ALA A 171 -0.91 -17.52 1.13
N LYS A 172 -2.04 -17.02 1.66
CA LYS A 172 -3.38 -17.38 1.18
C LYS A 172 -3.67 -16.80 -0.20
N GLN A 173 -3.19 -15.59 -0.48
CA GLN A 173 -3.30 -14.97 -1.80
C GLN A 173 -2.57 -15.81 -2.87
N VAL A 174 -1.37 -16.32 -2.56
CA VAL A 174 -0.61 -17.22 -3.45
C VAL A 174 -1.33 -18.56 -3.63
N THR A 175 -1.94 -19.11 -2.57
CA THR A 175 -2.79 -20.31 -2.69
C THR A 175 -3.98 -20.06 -3.64
N TYR A 176 -4.62 -18.91 -3.57
CA TYR A 176 -5.72 -18.55 -4.46
C TYR A 176 -5.26 -18.34 -5.91
N PHE A 177 -4.05 -17.84 -6.11
CA PHE A 177 -3.46 -17.80 -7.45
C PHE A 177 -3.27 -19.22 -8.03
N ALA A 178 -2.88 -20.21 -7.24
CA ALA A 178 -2.80 -21.60 -7.69
C ALA A 178 -4.16 -22.12 -8.23
N ASN A 179 -5.28 -21.77 -7.58
CA ASN A 179 -6.62 -22.08 -8.08
C ASN A 179 -6.93 -21.38 -9.40
N VAL A 180 -6.57 -20.09 -9.53
CA VAL A 180 -6.73 -19.33 -10.78
C VAL A 180 -5.87 -19.95 -11.89
N ARG A 181 -4.63 -20.33 -11.61
CA ARG A 181 -3.76 -21.04 -12.58
C ARG A 181 -4.39 -22.35 -13.05
N GLN A 182 -4.98 -23.14 -12.17
CA GLN A 182 -5.69 -24.36 -12.53
C GLN A 182 -6.88 -24.07 -13.45
N ALA A 183 -7.68 -23.04 -13.16
CA ALA A 183 -8.78 -22.62 -14.01
C ALA A 183 -8.29 -22.13 -15.39
N LEU A 184 -7.19 -21.35 -15.43
CA LEU A 184 -6.56 -20.94 -16.68
C LEU A 184 -6.08 -22.14 -17.50
N GLN A 185 -5.52 -23.18 -16.86
CA GLN A 185 -5.11 -24.43 -17.55
C GLN A 185 -6.30 -25.17 -18.16
N ALA A 186 -7.44 -25.18 -17.49
CA ALA A 186 -8.66 -25.78 -18.03
C ALA A 186 -9.19 -24.99 -19.23
N MET A 187 -9.01 -23.66 -19.26
CA MET A 187 -9.50 -22.78 -20.34
C MET A 187 -8.55 -22.72 -21.55
N LEU A 188 -7.24 -22.67 -21.31
CA LEU A 188 -6.21 -22.33 -22.32
C LEU A 188 -5.27 -23.51 -22.63
N GLY A 189 -5.36 -24.60 -21.88
CA GLY A 189 -4.37 -25.66 -21.86
C GLY A 189 -3.05 -25.22 -21.21
N GLU A 190 -2.13 -26.16 -21.01
CA GLU A 190 -0.86 -25.91 -20.31
C GLU A 190 0.02 -24.89 -21.07
N LYS A 191 0.18 -25.05 -22.38
CA LYS A 191 0.99 -24.16 -23.22
C LYS A 191 0.43 -22.73 -23.25
N GLY A 192 -0.90 -22.60 -23.37
CA GLY A 192 -1.58 -21.30 -23.35
C GLY A 192 -1.42 -20.59 -22.03
N THR A 193 -1.58 -21.32 -20.92
CA THR A 193 -1.39 -20.79 -19.57
C THR A 193 0.05 -20.35 -19.32
N LYS A 194 1.04 -21.17 -19.67
CA LYS A 194 2.46 -20.81 -19.54
C LYS A 194 2.79 -19.54 -20.33
N ASN A 195 2.30 -19.41 -21.58
CA ASN A 195 2.51 -18.20 -22.38
C ASN A 195 1.81 -16.97 -21.79
N LEU A 196 0.59 -17.12 -21.25
CA LEU A 196 -0.13 -16.03 -20.58
C LEU A 196 0.65 -15.55 -19.35
N LEU A 197 0.95 -16.46 -18.42
CA LEU A 197 1.60 -16.13 -17.14
C LEU A 197 3.00 -15.56 -17.33
N GLY A 198 3.80 -16.11 -18.25
CA GLY A 198 5.15 -15.65 -18.54
C GLY A 198 5.22 -14.22 -19.07
N LYS A 199 4.12 -13.70 -19.65
CA LYS A 199 4.04 -12.32 -20.18
C LYS A 199 3.23 -11.38 -19.29
N SER A 200 2.57 -11.89 -18.26
CA SER A 200 1.72 -11.14 -17.35
C SER A 200 2.55 -10.41 -16.28
N LEU A 201 2.00 -9.30 -15.78
CA LEU A 201 2.57 -8.58 -14.65
C LEU A 201 2.08 -9.20 -13.33
N PHE A 202 3.02 -9.51 -12.44
CA PHE A 202 2.78 -9.88 -11.05
C PHE A 202 3.22 -8.71 -10.16
N TYR A 203 2.25 -8.04 -9.55
CA TYR A 203 2.47 -6.81 -8.80
C TYR A 203 2.25 -7.04 -7.31
N PHE A 204 3.24 -6.67 -6.47
CA PHE A 204 3.23 -6.86 -5.03
C PHE A 204 3.30 -5.51 -4.32
N ASN A 205 2.30 -5.21 -3.49
CA ASN A 205 2.28 -4.04 -2.62
C ASN A 205 1.81 -4.47 -1.23
N VAL A 206 2.73 -4.96 -0.40
CA VAL A 206 2.46 -5.61 0.88
C VAL A 206 3.62 -5.40 1.86
N GLY A 207 3.34 -5.43 3.15
CA GLY A 207 4.34 -5.34 4.22
C GLY A 207 4.11 -4.18 5.18
N SER A 208 3.32 -3.17 4.78
CA SER A 208 2.99 -2.03 5.65
C SER A 208 2.29 -2.47 6.92
N ASN A 209 1.34 -3.41 6.84
CA ASN A 209 0.60 -3.89 8.00
C ASN A 209 1.45 -4.73 8.96
N ASP A 210 2.48 -5.42 8.48
CA ASP A 210 3.41 -6.14 9.35
C ASP A 210 4.10 -5.19 10.33
N TYR A 211 4.37 -3.97 9.89
CA TYR A 211 4.91 -2.92 10.75
C TYR A 211 3.82 -2.18 11.51
N VAL A 212 2.81 -1.63 10.82
CA VAL A 212 1.82 -0.69 11.41
C VAL A 212 0.88 -1.39 12.39
N THR A 213 0.39 -2.59 12.06
CA THR A 213 -0.60 -3.34 12.86
C THR A 213 -0.02 -4.47 13.70
N ASN A 214 1.30 -4.71 13.59
CA ASN A 214 2.00 -5.75 14.34
C ASN A 214 3.21 -5.17 15.10
N TYR A 215 4.32 -4.90 14.37
CA TYR A 215 5.58 -4.51 15.01
C TYR A 215 5.49 -3.18 15.77
N PHE A 216 4.81 -2.18 15.18
CA PHE A 216 4.59 -0.87 15.80
C PHE A 216 3.26 -0.74 16.54
N LEU A 217 2.49 -1.83 16.68
CA LEU A 217 1.23 -1.82 17.41
C LEU A 217 1.49 -1.69 18.93
N THR A 218 1.57 -0.46 19.38
CA THR A 218 1.89 -0.10 20.78
C THR A 218 1.18 1.22 21.12
N ASN A 219 1.00 1.49 22.39
CA ASN A 219 0.55 2.79 22.88
C ASN A 219 1.65 3.86 22.88
N GLY A 220 2.82 3.57 22.28
CA GLY A 220 3.98 4.46 22.26
C GLY A 220 4.85 4.45 23.51
N GLN A 221 4.40 3.79 24.58
CA GLN A 221 5.12 3.72 25.88
C GLN A 221 5.70 2.33 26.17
N VAL A 222 5.02 1.28 25.70
CA VAL A 222 5.43 -0.11 25.90
C VAL A 222 5.70 -0.77 24.55
N PRO A 223 6.80 -1.50 24.37
CA PRO A 223 7.07 -2.25 23.15
C PRO A 223 5.96 -3.25 22.84
N SER A 224 5.67 -3.48 21.56
CA SER A 224 4.78 -4.56 21.15
C SER A 224 5.40 -5.93 21.47
N LEU A 225 4.58 -6.99 21.49
CA LEU A 225 5.08 -8.34 21.68
C LEU A 225 6.18 -8.71 20.65
N LEU A 226 6.02 -8.29 19.40
CA LEU A 226 7.03 -8.52 18.36
C LEU A 226 8.31 -7.74 18.59
N GLN A 227 8.24 -6.52 19.12
CA GLN A 227 9.43 -5.74 19.48
C GLN A 227 10.19 -6.33 20.68
N THR A 228 9.54 -7.13 21.52
CA THR A 228 10.22 -7.86 22.57
C THR A 228 10.87 -9.17 22.09
N GLN A 229 10.40 -9.73 20.98
CA GLN A 229 10.89 -10.98 20.39
C GLN A 229 11.95 -10.75 19.30
N TYR A 230 11.85 -9.67 18.56
CA TYR A 230 12.67 -9.40 17.38
C TYR A 230 13.23 -7.99 17.42
N THR A 231 14.53 -7.85 17.21
CA THR A 231 15.13 -6.56 16.83
C THR A 231 14.58 -6.12 15.47
N PRO A 232 14.68 -4.83 15.10
CA PRO A 232 14.25 -4.37 13.76
C PRO A 232 14.85 -5.19 12.62
N SER A 233 16.14 -5.52 12.67
CA SER A 233 16.82 -6.33 11.63
C SER A 233 16.32 -7.78 11.60
N GLN A 234 16.09 -8.41 12.74
CA GLN A 234 15.53 -9.76 12.79
C GLN A 234 14.10 -9.83 12.24
N PHE A 235 13.31 -8.80 12.52
CA PHE A 235 11.95 -8.70 11.99
C PHE A 235 11.95 -8.45 10.48
N GLU A 236 12.86 -7.60 9.99
CA GLU A 236 13.12 -7.38 8.57
C GLU A 236 13.48 -8.69 7.85
N ASP A 237 14.43 -9.47 8.38
CA ASP A 237 14.83 -10.74 7.80
C ASP A 237 13.68 -11.76 7.79
N LEU A 238 12.86 -11.81 8.85
CA LEU A 238 11.68 -12.65 8.91
C LEU A 238 10.68 -12.30 7.79
N LEU A 239 10.40 -11.01 7.61
CA LEU A 239 9.47 -10.56 6.57
C LEU A 239 10.01 -10.86 5.17
N LEU A 240 11.26 -10.50 4.90
CA LEU A 240 11.86 -10.67 3.57
C LEU A 240 12.01 -12.14 3.19
N SER A 241 12.33 -13.02 4.14
CA SER A 241 12.41 -14.47 3.89
C SER A 241 11.03 -15.04 3.51
N ASN A 242 9.96 -14.59 4.18
CA ASN A 242 8.61 -15.01 3.83
C ASN A 242 8.15 -14.43 2.48
N LEU A 243 8.48 -13.18 2.17
CA LEU A 243 8.15 -12.56 0.89
C LEU A 243 8.85 -13.28 -0.27
N VAL A 244 10.15 -13.55 -0.14
CA VAL A 244 10.93 -14.30 -1.14
C VAL A 244 10.32 -15.67 -1.37
N LEU A 245 9.96 -16.40 -0.32
CA LEU A 245 9.29 -17.70 -0.44
C LEU A 245 8.00 -17.62 -1.29
N ARG A 246 7.18 -16.57 -1.11
CA ARG A 246 5.95 -16.39 -1.91
C ARG A 246 6.25 -16.03 -3.36
N ILE A 247 7.28 -15.24 -3.62
CA ILE A 247 7.75 -14.90 -4.96
C ILE A 247 8.26 -16.16 -5.68
N GLU A 248 9.04 -17.01 -5.00
CA GLU A 248 9.53 -18.28 -5.54
C GLU A 248 8.39 -19.26 -5.89
N GLU A 249 7.36 -19.33 -5.06
CA GLU A 249 6.17 -20.14 -5.36
C GLU A 249 5.47 -19.67 -6.65
N LEU A 250 5.33 -18.36 -6.84
CA LEU A 250 4.72 -17.80 -8.04
C LEU A 250 5.62 -18.00 -9.28
N TYR A 251 6.94 -17.87 -9.13
CA TYR A 251 7.90 -18.21 -10.18
C TYR A 251 7.75 -19.67 -10.63
N ALA A 252 7.69 -20.60 -9.67
CA ALA A 252 7.48 -22.03 -9.96
C ALA A 252 6.14 -22.30 -10.66
N MET A 253 5.12 -21.45 -10.42
CA MET A 253 3.82 -21.51 -11.09
C MET A 253 3.79 -20.82 -12.46
N GLY A 254 4.89 -20.20 -12.90
CA GLY A 254 5.02 -19.63 -14.25
C GLY A 254 5.09 -18.10 -14.32
N ALA A 255 5.13 -17.38 -13.20
CA ALA A 255 5.37 -15.93 -13.20
C ALA A 255 6.79 -15.62 -13.68
N ARG A 256 6.93 -14.59 -14.52
CA ARG A 256 8.25 -14.17 -15.08
C ARG A 256 8.51 -12.67 -15.02
N LYS A 257 7.48 -11.84 -14.85
CA LYS A 257 7.59 -10.38 -14.76
C LYS A 257 6.98 -9.94 -13.43
N MET A 258 7.82 -9.64 -12.45
CA MET A 258 7.41 -9.38 -11.07
C MET A 258 7.87 -7.99 -10.64
N ALA A 259 6.95 -7.20 -10.14
CA ALA A 259 7.20 -5.87 -9.63
C ALA A 259 6.86 -5.81 -8.12
N VAL A 260 7.85 -5.50 -7.31
CA VAL A 260 7.74 -5.47 -5.85
C VAL A 260 7.89 -4.03 -5.36
N VAL A 261 6.86 -3.54 -4.69
CA VAL A 261 6.81 -2.17 -4.16
C VAL A 261 7.50 -2.12 -2.80
N GLY A 262 8.43 -1.19 -2.63
CA GLY A 262 9.01 -0.88 -1.33
C GLY A 262 8.02 -0.20 -0.40
N LEU A 263 8.24 -0.30 0.91
CA LEU A 263 7.41 0.35 1.91
C LEU A 263 7.50 1.88 1.79
N SER A 264 6.37 2.55 1.97
CA SER A 264 6.26 4.01 1.99
C SER A 264 6.75 4.60 3.33
N VAL A 265 6.62 5.90 3.50
CA VAL A 265 7.02 6.69 4.68
C VAL A 265 6.14 6.42 5.91
N LEU A 266 6.19 5.22 6.47
CA LEU A 266 5.29 4.79 7.56
C LEU A 266 5.34 5.69 8.80
N GLY A 267 6.47 6.34 9.07
CA GLY A 267 6.60 7.32 10.15
C GLY A 267 5.85 8.63 9.91
N CYS A 268 5.37 8.87 8.68
CA CYS A 268 4.58 10.05 8.34
C CYS A 268 3.07 9.80 8.41
N LEU A 269 2.64 8.54 8.57
CA LEU A 269 1.22 8.19 8.68
C LEU A 269 0.56 8.98 9.84
N PRO A 270 -0.61 9.58 9.62
CA PRO A 270 -1.33 10.32 10.66
C PRO A 270 -1.50 9.53 11.96
N ALA A 271 -1.78 8.21 11.87
CA ALA A 271 -1.89 7.32 13.03
C ALA A 271 -0.56 7.17 13.80
N GLN A 272 0.56 6.96 13.11
CA GLN A 272 1.86 6.80 13.77
C GLN A 272 2.32 8.10 14.44
N ARG A 273 2.04 9.23 13.80
CA ARG A 273 2.30 10.55 14.38
C ARG A 273 1.42 10.82 15.61
N LEU A 274 0.17 10.40 15.60
CA LEU A 274 -0.75 10.50 16.74
C LEU A 274 -0.24 9.64 17.92
N ILE A 275 -0.03 8.35 17.69
CA ILE A 275 0.35 7.36 18.72
C ILE A 275 1.66 7.75 19.39
N ARG A 276 2.63 8.25 18.62
CA ARG A 276 3.97 8.60 19.13
C ARG A 276 4.10 10.07 19.54
N LYS A 277 2.97 10.77 19.71
CA LYS A 277 2.95 12.20 20.11
C LYS A 277 3.85 13.06 19.22
N GLY A 278 3.89 12.72 17.90
CA GLY A 278 4.81 13.32 16.94
C GLY A 278 4.68 14.85 16.83
N SER A 279 5.73 15.48 16.33
CA SER A 279 5.77 16.91 16.05
C SER A 279 4.64 17.33 15.09
N PRO A 280 4.11 18.57 15.18
CA PRO A 280 3.15 19.09 14.20
C PRO A 280 3.67 19.12 12.76
N THR A 281 4.98 19.22 12.58
CA THR A 281 5.61 19.53 11.28
C THR A 281 6.52 18.43 10.75
N THR A 282 6.77 17.35 11.51
CA THR A 282 7.71 16.29 11.10
C THR A 282 7.09 14.90 11.23
N CYS A 283 7.64 13.96 10.49
CA CYS A 283 7.37 12.53 10.62
C CYS A 283 8.06 11.93 11.85
N VAL A 284 7.71 10.71 12.22
CA VAL A 284 8.41 9.90 13.24
C VAL A 284 9.63 9.26 12.59
N GLU A 285 10.77 9.91 12.68
CA GLU A 285 11.97 9.54 11.92
C GLU A 285 12.50 8.14 12.30
N SER A 286 12.42 7.74 13.57
CA SER A 286 12.84 6.41 14.01
C SER A 286 12.08 5.26 13.30
N ILE A 287 10.83 5.48 12.92
CA ILE A 287 10.07 4.54 12.08
C ILE A 287 10.58 4.57 10.64
N ASN A 288 10.81 5.77 10.10
CA ASN A 288 11.30 5.92 8.73
C ASN A 288 12.71 5.34 8.54
N GLU A 289 13.57 5.37 9.55
CA GLU A 289 14.87 4.71 9.54
C GLU A 289 14.74 3.19 9.37
N ILE A 290 13.83 2.55 10.13
CA ILE A 290 13.55 1.12 10.00
C ILE A 290 12.99 0.79 8.60
N VAL A 291 12.10 1.61 8.07
CA VAL A 291 11.54 1.43 6.74
C VAL A 291 12.60 1.55 5.64
N ARG A 292 13.52 2.51 5.76
CA ARG A 292 14.64 2.63 4.80
C ARG A 292 15.56 1.42 4.83
N SER A 293 15.86 0.88 6.04
CA SER A 293 16.63 -0.36 6.19
C SER A 293 15.95 -1.51 5.45
N TYR A 294 14.65 -1.72 5.72
CA TYR A 294 13.84 -2.73 5.04
C TYR A 294 13.89 -2.59 3.51
N ASN A 295 13.73 -1.38 2.98
CA ASN A 295 13.71 -1.14 1.53
C ASN A 295 15.07 -1.45 0.89
N ILE A 296 16.18 -1.13 1.55
CA ILE A 296 17.54 -1.49 1.10
C ILE A 296 17.69 -3.02 1.09
N ALA A 297 17.29 -3.69 2.17
CA ALA A 297 17.37 -5.14 2.25
C ALA A 297 16.44 -5.83 1.23
N LEU A 298 15.24 -5.30 0.98
CA LEU A 298 14.33 -5.77 -0.07
C LEU A 298 14.99 -5.68 -1.45
N LEU A 299 15.61 -4.54 -1.79
CA LEU A 299 16.32 -4.38 -3.06
C LEU A 299 17.44 -5.43 -3.21
N ASN A 300 18.18 -5.71 -2.15
CA ASN A 300 19.21 -6.76 -2.16
C ASN A 300 18.61 -8.16 -2.38
N ARG A 301 17.44 -8.48 -1.79
CA ARG A 301 16.74 -9.74 -2.05
C ARG A 301 16.26 -9.85 -3.49
N ILE A 302 15.78 -8.75 -4.08
CA ILE A 302 15.40 -8.70 -5.50
C ILE A 302 16.61 -8.94 -6.42
N HIS A 303 17.75 -8.36 -6.13
CA HIS A 303 18.99 -8.66 -6.87
C HIS A 303 19.37 -10.14 -6.77
N SER A 304 19.23 -10.75 -5.60
CA SER A 304 19.51 -12.18 -5.40
C SER A 304 18.53 -13.06 -6.19
N LEU A 305 17.24 -12.74 -6.20
CA LEU A 305 16.22 -13.42 -7.01
C LEU A 305 16.54 -13.28 -8.51
N GLN A 306 16.95 -12.11 -8.99
CA GLN A 306 17.33 -11.90 -10.38
C GLN A 306 18.54 -12.74 -10.78
N ALA A 307 19.53 -12.86 -9.89
CA ALA A 307 20.70 -13.72 -10.14
C ALA A 307 20.36 -15.22 -10.17
N ALA A 308 19.39 -15.64 -9.34
CA ALA A 308 18.95 -17.04 -9.27
C ALA A 308 18.05 -17.44 -10.46
N HIS A 309 17.30 -16.49 -11.03
CA HIS A 309 16.28 -16.73 -12.05
C HIS A 309 16.49 -15.84 -13.29
N PRO A 310 17.48 -16.15 -14.15
CA PRO A 310 17.82 -15.32 -15.32
C PRO A 310 16.73 -15.32 -16.42
N ASP A 311 15.75 -16.23 -16.36
CA ASP A 311 14.59 -16.32 -17.25
C ASP A 311 13.36 -15.56 -16.76
N ALA A 312 13.50 -14.83 -15.64
CA ALA A 312 12.49 -13.93 -15.08
C ALA A 312 13.08 -12.53 -14.87
N VAL A 313 12.21 -11.54 -14.70
CA VAL A 313 12.61 -10.16 -14.38
C VAL A 313 11.90 -9.73 -13.11
N PHE A 314 12.69 -9.24 -12.16
CA PHE A 314 12.25 -8.70 -10.89
C PHE A 314 12.56 -7.21 -10.86
N THR A 315 11.54 -6.39 -10.60
CA THR A 315 11.68 -4.93 -10.50
C THR A 315 11.31 -4.47 -9.10
N TYR A 316 12.17 -3.67 -8.49
CA TYR A 316 11.88 -2.90 -7.29
C TYR A 316 11.28 -1.55 -7.66
N LEU A 317 10.21 -1.13 -6.98
CA LEU A 317 9.51 0.14 -7.16
C LEU A 317 9.61 0.97 -5.88
N ASP A 318 10.30 2.12 -5.93
CA ASP A 318 10.61 2.94 -4.76
C ASP A 318 9.50 3.94 -4.43
N THR A 319 8.53 3.49 -3.62
CA THR A 319 7.49 4.36 -3.09
C THR A 319 8.02 5.36 -2.06
N TYR A 320 8.97 4.93 -1.21
CA TYR A 320 9.50 5.76 -0.13
C TYR A 320 10.06 7.07 -0.66
N ARG A 321 11.00 6.99 -1.59
CA ARG A 321 11.69 8.13 -2.16
C ARG A 321 10.73 9.13 -2.78
N PHE A 322 9.76 8.66 -3.55
CA PHE A 322 8.80 9.53 -4.21
C PHE A 322 7.90 10.24 -3.19
N ILE A 323 7.31 9.52 -2.23
CA ILE A 323 6.44 10.12 -1.21
C ILE A 323 7.22 11.06 -0.30
N ASP A 324 8.47 10.75 0.07
CA ASP A 324 9.34 11.66 0.83
C ASP A 324 9.60 12.97 0.07
N SER A 325 9.80 12.90 -1.25
CA SER A 325 9.96 14.11 -2.08
C SER A 325 8.69 14.96 -2.10
N VAL A 326 7.51 14.34 -2.16
CA VAL A 326 6.21 15.04 -2.08
C VAL A 326 6.05 15.72 -0.71
N ILE A 327 6.43 15.07 0.38
CA ILE A 327 6.35 15.64 1.73
C ILE A 327 7.30 16.83 1.89
N ARG A 328 8.48 16.76 1.31
CA ARG A 328 9.48 17.86 1.36
C ARG A 328 9.09 19.08 0.51
N GLN A 329 8.39 18.85 -0.60
CA GLN A 329 8.02 19.91 -1.57
C GLN A 329 6.54 19.79 -1.97
N PRO A 330 5.58 19.88 -1.02
CA PRO A 330 4.17 19.56 -1.28
C PRO A 330 3.53 20.46 -2.36
N SER A 331 3.86 21.73 -2.39
CA SER A 331 3.32 22.67 -3.37
C SER A 331 3.74 22.36 -4.81
N ALA A 332 4.93 21.78 -5.03
CA ALA A 332 5.39 21.35 -6.35
C ALA A 332 4.49 20.25 -6.95
N TYR A 333 3.83 19.48 -6.08
CA TYR A 333 2.90 18.40 -6.44
C TYR A 333 1.43 18.80 -6.25
N GLY A 334 1.16 20.06 -5.90
CA GLY A 334 -0.18 20.60 -5.68
C GLY A 334 -0.87 20.05 -4.43
N PHE A 335 -0.10 19.75 -3.37
CA PHE A 335 -0.60 19.39 -2.05
C PHE A 335 -0.49 20.58 -1.08
N GLU A 336 -1.47 20.71 -0.19
CA GLU A 336 -1.46 21.70 0.91
C GLU A 336 -1.24 21.00 2.26
N ASN A 337 -1.67 19.75 2.39
CA ASN A 337 -1.53 18.96 3.61
C ASN A 337 -0.96 17.56 3.31
N VAL A 338 0.24 17.30 3.84
CA VAL A 338 0.96 16.03 3.63
C VAL A 338 1.21 15.26 4.93
N LEU A 339 0.66 15.75 6.05
CA LEU A 339 0.94 15.20 7.37
C LEU A 339 -0.33 14.91 8.20
N ALA A 340 -1.53 15.16 7.67
CA ALA A 340 -2.80 14.81 8.30
C ALA A 340 -3.74 14.14 7.29
N GLY A 341 -4.70 13.36 7.80
CA GLY A 341 -5.74 12.77 6.97
C GLY A 341 -6.77 13.81 6.54
N CYS A 342 -7.34 13.65 5.34
CA CYS A 342 -8.51 14.39 4.89
C CYS A 342 -9.77 13.98 5.67
N CYS A 343 -9.88 12.69 6.01
CA CYS A 343 -11.00 12.13 6.77
C CYS A 343 -10.53 11.53 8.10
N GLY A 344 -11.22 11.86 9.18
CA GLY A 344 -10.94 11.31 10.49
C GLY A 344 -11.24 12.27 11.62
N SER A 345 -10.73 11.95 12.81
CA SER A 345 -10.81 12.79 14.02
C SER A 345 -9.52 12.71 14.83
N GLY A 346 -9.48 13.46 15.92
CA GLY A 346 -8.27 13.60 16.74
C GLY A 346 -7.17 14.42 16.06
N ARG A 347 -6.01 14.49 16.73
CA ARG A 347 -4.85 15.19 16.18
C ARG A 347 -4.41 14.52 14.88
N PHE A 348 -4.09 15.29 13.86
CA PHE A 348 -3.71 14.83 12.51
C PHE A 348 -4.80 14.05 11.77
N HIS A 349 -6.05 13.99 12.26
CA HIS A 349 -7.06 13.01 11.82
C HIS A 349 -6.53 11.56 11.88
N GLY A 350 -5.69 11.29 12.89
CA GLY A 350 -4.97 10.03 13.06
C GLY A 350 -5.78 8.90 13.72
N LEU A 351 -7.03 9.16 14.14
CA LEU A 351 -7.93 8.13 14.67
C LEU A 351 -8.67 7.40 13.54
N PRO A 352 -8.90 6.06 13.67
CA PRO A 352 -9.56 5.23 12.66
C PRO A 352 -11.08 5.43 12.64
N THR A 353 -11.54 6.67 12.52
CA THR A 353 -12.96 7.05 12.66
C THR A 353 -13.65 7.37 11.34
N CYS A 354 -12.94 7.37 10.21
CA CYS A 354 -13.44 7.86 8.92
C CYS A 354 -14.77 7.22 8.46
N SER A 355 -15.08 5.97 8.86
CA SER A 355 -16.33 5.30 8.50
C SER A 355 -17.35 5.23 9.63
N ILE A 356 -17.11 5.91 10.76
CA ILE A 356 -18.01 5.88 11.94
C ILE A 356 -18.86 7.15 11.96
N PRO A 357 -20.16 7.08 11.63
CA PRO A 357 -21.01 8.26 11.57
C PRO A 357 -20.97 9.10 12.86
N GLY A 358 -20.81 10.40 12.71
CA GLY A 358 -20.73 11.35 13.83
C GLY A 358 -19.36 11.46 14.51
N LEU A 359 -18.39 10.61 14.16
CA LEU A 359 -17.06 10.61 14.78
C LEU A 359 -15.93 11.13 13.87
N TYR A 360 -16.23 11.58 12.66
CA TYR A 360 -15.21 12.08 11.72
C TYR A 360 -15.58 13.43 11.12
N LYS A 361 -14.55 14.13 10.67
CA LYS A 361 -14.65 15.26 9.75
C LYS A 361 -14.02 14.85 8.42
N VAL A 362 -14.50 15.44 7.34
CA VAL A 362 -13.94 15.24 6.00
C VAL A 362 -13.51 16.58 5.43
N CYS A 363 -12.34 16.66 4.84
CA CYS A 363 -11.87 17.85 4.16
C CYS A 363 -12.77 18.16 2.94
N GLU A 364 -12.80 19.41 2.53
CA GLU A 364 -13.56 19.85 1.37
C GLU A 364 -13.00 19.27 0.07
N ASP A 365 -11.69 19.38 -0.13
CA ASP A 365 -10.97 18.93 -1.32
C ASP A 365 -9.87 17.92 -0.97
N ALA A 366 -10.12 16.63 -1.26
CA ALA A 366 -9.15 15.57 -1.01
C ALA A 366 -7.89 15.67 -1.90
N SER A 367 -7.97 16.37 -3.03
CA SER A 367 -6.83 16.54 -3.93
C SER A 367 -5.70 17.40 -3.35
N LYS A 368 -5.99 18.11 -2.26
CA LYS A 368 -5.02 18.91 -1.50
C LYS A 368 -4.31 18.12 -0.39
N TYR A 369 -4.74 16.88 -0.13
CA TYR A 369 -4.23 16.04 0.94
C TYR A 369 -3.46 14.84 0.38
N LEU A 370 -2.33 14.50 1.04
CA LEU A 370 -1.59 13.27 0.74
C LEU A 370 -2.33 12.06 1.29
N PHE A 371 -2.79 12.12 2.54
CA PHE A 371 -3.51 11.04 3.20
C PHE A 371 -5.02 11.24 3.14
N TRP A 372 -5.74 10.16 2.80
CA TRP A 372 -7.20 10.13 2.87
C TRP A 372 -7.67 10.00 4.32
N ASP A 373 -7.19 9.00 5.02
CA ASP A 373 -7.52 8.74 6.41
C ASP A 373 -6.27 8.62 7.28
N PHE A 374 -6.37 7.91 8.40
CA PHE A 374 -5.30 7.74 9.38
C PHE A 374 -4.08 6.97 8.86
N VAL A 375 -4.21 6.19 7.75
CA VAL A 375 -3.11 5.38 7.17
C VAL A 375 -3.11 5.33 5.64
N HIS A 376 -4.26 5.57 4.97
CA HIS A 376 -4.38 5.38 3.54
C HIS A 376 -4.13 6.66 2.73
N PRO A 377 -3.58 6.55 1.51
CA PRO A 377 -3.34 7.67 0.60
C PRO A 377 -4.64 8.17 -0.04
N THR A 378 -4.61 9.39 -0.59
CA THR A 378 -5.66 9.88 -1.49
C THR A 378 -5.48 9.31 -2.90
N SER A 379 -6.57 9.30 -3.67
CA SER A 379 -6.55 8.90 -5.09
C SER A 379 -5.55 9.71 -5.92
N LYS A 380 -5.32 10.99 -5.59
CA LYS A 380 -4.35 11.83 -6.29
C LYS A 380 -2.92 11.32 -6.15
N ILE A 381 -2.49 10.98 -4.93
CA ILE A 381 -1.12 10.48 -4.73
C ILE A 381 -0.95 9.09 -5.32
N ASP A 382 -1.97 8.21 -5.25
CA ASP A 382 -1.93 6.91 -5.90
C ASP A 382 -1.71 7.04 -7.42
N LYS A 383 -2.40 7.99 -8.06
CA LYS A 383 -2.19 8.30 -9.47
C LYS A 383 -0.74 8.71 -9.78
N LEU A 384 -0.16 9.58 -8.95
CA LEU A 384 1.20 10.06 -9.13
C LEU A 384 2.24 8.96 -8.91
N VAL A 385 2.04 8.10 -7.90
CA VAL A 385 2.90 6.95 -7.62
C VAL A 385 2.92 5.98 -8.81
N ILE A 386 1.74 5.59 -9.33
CA ILE A 386 1.67 4.69 -10.47
C ILE A 386 2.24 5.33 -11.74
N ALA A 387 2.07 6.63 -11.94
CA ALA A 387 2.70 7.34 -13.04
C ALA A 387 4.24 7.26 -12.97
N LYS A 388 4.81 7.42 -11.77
CA LYS A 388 6.25 7.24 -11.53
C LYS A 388 6.69 5.79 -11.77
N PHE A 389 5.94 4.81 -11.33
CA PHE A 389 6.25 3.40 -11.60
C PHE A 389 6.16 3.03 -13.08
N TRP A 390 5.29 3.73 -13.84
CA TRP A 390 5.10 3.47 -15.26
C TRP A 390 6.20 4.04 -16.14
N THR A 391 6.69 5.26 -15.87
CA THR A 391 7.65 5.99 -16.72
C THR A 391 8.88 6.51 -15.98
N GLY A 392 8.96 6.35 -14.67
CA GLY A 392 10.11 6.80 -13.88
C GLY A 392 11.39 6.07 -14.27
N SER A 393 12.52 6.74 -14.08
CA SER A 393 13.85 6.19 -14.28
C SER A 393 14.48 5.78 -12.96
N TYR A 394 15.68 5.22 -13.01
CA TYR A 394 16.50 5.02 -11.80
C TYR A 394 16.60 6.32 -10.99
N PRO A 395 16.41 6.28 -9.68
CA PRO A 395 16.17 5.12 -8.83
C PRO A 395 14.70 4.86 -8.47
N ASP A 396 13.71 5.47 -9.14
CA ASP A 396 12.27 5.28 -8.85
C ASP A 396 11.82 3.84 -9.16
N ALA A 397 12.47 3.20 -10.15
CA ALA A 397 12.27 1.80 -10.52
C ALA A 397 13.61 1.14 -10.90
N ILE A 398 13.86 -0.08 -10.43
CA ILE A 398 15.16 -0.77 -10.57
C ILE A 398 14.93 -2.25 -10.90
N PRO A 399 15.46 -2.80 -12.00
CA PRO A 399 16.18 -2.10 -13.08
C PRO A 399 15.28 -1.44 -14.11
N TYR A 400 13.99 -1.82 -14.19
CA TYR A 400 13.04 -1.37 -15.20
C TYR A 400 11.82 -0.74 -14.55
N ASN A 401 11.28 0.33 -15.16
CA ASN A 401 9.92 0.76 -14.86
C ASN A 401 8.88 -0.23 -15.46
N LEU A 402 7.61 -0.08 -15.09
CA LEU A 402 6.58 -1.05 -15.50
C LEU A 402 6.34 -1.08 -17.01
N ARG A 403 6.57 0.05 -17.71
CA ARG A 403 6.46 0.11 -19.16
C ARG A 403 7.64 -0.61 -19.85
N GLU A 404 8.86 -0.41 -19.36
CA GLU A 404 10.05 -1.09 -19.85
C GLU A 404 9.99 -2.59 -19.57
N LEU A 405 9.57 -2.99 -18.36
CA LEU A 405 9.36 -4.38 -17.98
C LEU A 405 8.39 -5.10 -18.93
N ALA A 406 7.36 -4.42 -19.44
CA ALA A 406 6.45 -4.99 -20.42
C ALA A 406 7.16 -5.39 -21.73
N LEU A 407 8.19 -4.64 -22.12
CA LEU A 407 8.92 -4.81 -23.38
C LEU A 407 10.06 -5.83 -23.30
N VAL A 408 10.45 -6.26 -22.10
CA VAL A 408 11.38 -7.38 -21.94
C VAL A 408 10.75 -8.63 -22.55
N PRO A 409 11.47 -9.43 -23.34
CA PRO A 409 10.97 -10.65 -24.01
C PRO A 409 10.31 -11.66 -23.05
#